data_76d07799be62803d31b043040877364a
#
_entry.id   76d07799be62803d31b043040877364a
#
_cell.length_a   1.000
_cell.length_b   1.000
_cell.length_c   1.000
_cell.angle_alpha   90.00
_cell.angle_beta   90.00
_cell.angle_gamma   90.00
#
_symmetry.space_group_name_H-M   'P 1'
#
loop_
_entity.id
_entity.type
_entity.pdbx_description
1 polymer ?
#
loop_
_entity_poly.entity_id
_entity_poly.type
_entity_poly.pdbx_seq_one_letter_code
_entity_poly.pdbx_strand_id
1 'polypeptide(L)'
;SDLTNPTFVESGFTITPTIATDGTGTYYKVPFKDLTSVASKVIVGFKYTYDIELPTIYYSLNEEGTRSDYTSTLTVARVKFSVGLSGVIGFKLQKKGSTDFDDVIAMVIANDYVANDVALSNESVAQIPIHQKNTNFTLKAFSDSPFPVSLSSMMWEGYYSPRFYRRA
;
A
#
# COMPACT_ATOMS: atom_id res chain seq x y z
N SER A 1 8.69 8.71 -12.39
CA SER A 1 9.42 9.19 -11.20
C SER A 1 10.25 10.39 -11.60
N ASP A 2 10.07 11.50 -10.93
CA ASP A 2 10.87 12.68 -11.16
C ASP A 2 12.23 12.52 -10.46
N LEU A 3 13.24 12.17 -11.24
CA LEU A 3 14.60 11.95 -10.74
C LEU A 3 15.31 13.28 -10.39
N THR A 4 14.70 14.43 -10.66
CA THR A 4 15.29 15.73 -10.39
C THR A 4 15.01 16.25 -8.98
N ASN A 5 14.01 15.70 -8.30
CA ASN A 5 13.59 16.14 -6.96
C ASN A 5 13.67 14.95 -5.96
N PRO A 6 14.82 14.73 -5.33
CA PRO A 6 14.93 13.74 -4.28
C PRO A 6 14.07 14.13 -3.07
N THR A 7 13.59 13.13 -2.35
CA THR A 7 12.84 13.30 -1.12
C THR A 7 13.68 12.87 0.07
N PHE A 8 13.72 13.69 1.11
CA PHE A 8 14.41 13.41 2.36
C PHE A 8 13.39 12.94 3.40
N VAL A 9 13.75 11.93 4.15
CA VAL A 9 12.94 11.43 5.27
C VAL A 9 13.74 11.55 6.55
N GLU A 10 13.17 12.23 7.52
CA GLU A 10 13.74 12.40 8.84
C GLU A 10 12.66 12.37 9.90
N SER A 11 12.90 11.66 11.00
CA SER A 11 11.94 11.54 12.12
C SER A 11 10.52 11.17 11.67
N GLY A 12 10.40 10.34 10.65
CA GLY A 12 9.11 9.93 10.10
C GLY A 12 8.45 10.96 9.18
N PHE A 13 9.07 12.09 8.90
CA PHE A 13 8.52 13.12 8.01
C PHE A 13 9.23 13.13 6.67
N THR A 14 8.43 13.25 5.63
CA THR A 14 8.94 13.45 4.27
C THR A 14 9.16 14.93 4.04
N ILE A 15 10.38 15.30 3.65
CA ILE A 15 10.77 16.68 3.37
C ILE A 15 11.14 16.79 1.90
N THR A 16 10.57 17.75 1.20
CA THR A 16 10.96 18.06 -0.18
C THR A 16 12.01 19.17 -0.14
N PRO A 17 13.27 18.89 -0.53
CA PRO A 17 14.32 19.90 -0.56
C PRO A 17 14.13 20.85 -1.73
N THR A 18 14.76 22.02 -1.64
CA THR A 18 14.92 22.95 -2.78
C THR A 18 16.34 22.86 -3.33
N ILE A 19 16.47 23.01 -4.64
CA ILE A 19 17.79 23.13 -5.27
C ILE A 19 18.30 24.55 -5.07
N ALA A 20 19.51 24.68 -4.58
CA ALA A 20 20.22 25.94 -4.45
C ALA A 20 21.60 25.83 -5.11
N THR A 21 22.07 26.95 -5.66
CA THR A 21 23.40 27.02 -6.31
C THR A 21 24.15 28.22 -5.70
N ASP A 22 25.39 28.00 -5.35
CA ASP A 22 26.30 29.04 -4.91
C ASP A 22 27.67 28.93 -5.65
N GLY A 23 28.65 29.72 -5.22
CA GLY A 23 29.98 29.70 -5.84
C GLY A 23 30.76 28.36 -5.70
N THR A 24 30.28 27.46 -4.89
CA THR A 24 30.89 26.13 -4.66
C THR A 24 30.19 25.00 -5.44
N GLY A 25 28.95 25.24 -5.90
CA GLY A 25 28.21 24.25 -6.69
C GLY A 25 26.71 24.26 -6.44
N THR A 26 26.07 23.21 -6.92
CA THR A 26 24.63 22.97 -6.72
C THR A 26 24.41 21.96 -5.58
N TYR A 27 23.53 22.29 -4.67
CA TYR A 27 23.20 21.48 -3.50
C TYR A 27 21.72 21.48 -3.19
N TYR A 28 21.29 20.52 -2.37
CA TYR A 28 19.92 20.46 -1.89
C TYR A 28 19.80 21.17 -0.54
N LYS A 29 18.92 22.15 -0.48
CA LYS A 29 18.62 22.88 0.75
C LYS A 29 17.33 22.34 1.38
N VAL A 30 17.44 21.83 2.59
CA VAL A 30 16.29 21.40 3.39
C VAL A 30 15.75 22.62 4.15
N PRO A 31 14.49 23.00 3.97
CA PRO A 31 13.93 24.16 4.64
C PRO A 31 13.81 23.92 6.14
N PHE A 32 14.10 24.94 6.91
CA PHE A 32 13.89 25.01 8.37
C PHE A 32 14.66 24.00 9.23
N LYS A 33 15.69 23.33 8.69
CA LYS A 33 16.45 22.35 9.45
C LYS A 33 17.93 22.39 9.12
N ASP A 34 18.74 22.43 10.16
CA ASP A 34 20.19 22.24 10.06
C ASP A 34 20.52 20.75 10.23
N LEU A 35 20.96 20.13 9.14
CA LEU A 35 21.35 18.72 9.14
C LEU A 35 22.81 18.50 9.48
N THR A 36 23.61 19.56 9.68
CA THR A 36 25.04 19.44 9.93
C THR A 36 25.38 18.97 11.34
N SER A 37 24.48 19.16 12.29
CA SER A 37 24.65 18.80 13.71
C SER A 37 23.82 17.59 14.13
N VAL A 38 23.12 16.93 13.21
CA VAL A 38 22.12 15.91 13.55
C VAL A 38 22.78 14.55 13.66
N ALA A 39 22.70 13.93 14.84
CA ALA A 39 23.03 12.53 15.05
C ALA A 39 22.00 11.58 14.41
N SER A 40 20.92 12.11 13.87
CA SER A 40 19.84 11.34 13.27
C SER A 40 20.14 10.94 11.83
N LYS A 41 19.76 9.73 11.47
CA LYS A 41 19.90 9.22 10.11
C LYS A 41 18.92 9.95 9.20
N VAL A 42 19.43 10.54 8.12
CA VAL A 42 18.62 11.13 7.06
C VAL A 42 18.64 10.17 5.87
N ILE A 43 17.48 9.81 5.38
CA ILE A 43 17.34 8.97 4.20
C ILE A 43 16.99 9.85 3.00
N VAL A 44 17.78 9.71 1.96
CA VAL A 44 17.58 10.40 0.69
C VAL A 44 17.06 9.40 -0.33
N GLY A 45 15.94 9.70 -0.94
CA GLY A 45 15.34 8.84 -1.95
C GLY A 45 14.50 9.64 -2.95
N PHE A 46 14.02 8.95 -3.96
CA PHE A 46 13.09 9.53 -4.92
C PHE A 46 11.67 9.11 -4.57
N LYS A 47 10.76 10.07 -4.51
CA LYS A 47 9.34 9.78 -4.35
C LYS A 47 8.83 9.09 -5.60
N TYR A 48 8.15 7.97 -5.42
CA TYR A 48 7.45 7.26 -6.48
C TYR A 48 6.03 6.93 -6.03
N THR A 49 5.15 6.75 -6.98
CA THR A 49 3.78 6.32 -6.70
C THR A 49 3.67 4.84 -7.02
N TYR A 50 3.26 4.08 -6.02
CA TYR A 50 2.83 2.70 -6.15
C TYR A 50 1.30 2.69 -6.02
N ASP A 51 0.60 2.29 -7.05
CA ASP A 51 -0.88 2.21 -7.07
C ASP A 51 -1.26 0.96 -7.85
N ILE A 52 -1.81 -0.03 -7.15
CA ILE A 52 -2.25 -1.29 -7.74
C ILE A 52 -3.72 -1.49 -7.39
N GLU A 53 -4.55 -1.58 -8.43
CA GLU A 53 -5.92 -2.04 -8.32
C GLU A 53 -5.97 -3.57 -8.39
N LEU A 54 -6.57 -4.19 -7.37
CA LEU A 54 -6.66 -5.63 -7.29
C LEU A 54 -7.85 -6.16 -8.09
N PRO A 55 -7.69 -7.31 -8.73
CA PRO A 55 -8.78 -7.92 -9.49
C PRO A 55 -9.91 -8.39 -8.58
N THR A 56 -11.10 -8.52 -9.16
CA THR A 56 -12.25 -9.11 -8.46
C THR A 56 -11.96 -10.53 -8.02
N ILE A 57 -12.25 -10.82 -6.75
CA ILE A 57 -12.04 -12.13 -6.15
C ILE A 57 -13.17 -13.07 -6.55
N TYR A 58 -12.84 -14.25 -7.05
CA TYR A 58 -13.79 -15.32 -7.35
C TYR A 58 -13.41 -16.60 -6.61
N TYR A 59 -14.42 -17.42 -6.31
CA TYR A 59 -14.19 -18.74 -5.74
C TYR A 59 -13.66 -19.68 -6.82
N SER A 60 -12.60 -20.43 -6.50
CA SER A 60 -12.05 -21.44 -7.39
C SER A 60 -12.82 -22.76 -7.25
N LEU A 61 -13.23 -23.34 -8.38
CA LEU A 61 -13.93 -24.62 -8.44
C LEU A 61 -12.98 -25.82 -8.47
N ASN A 62 -11.70 -25.59 -8.63
CA ASN A 62 -10.66 -26.63 -8.63
C ASN A 62 -9.44 -26.18 -7.81
N GLU A 63 -8.67 -27.15 -7.35
CA GLU A 63 -7.47 -26.92 -6.54
C GLU A 63 -6.38 -26.13 -7.28
N GLU A 64 -6.31 -26.27 -8.61
CA GLU A 64 -5.33 -25.60 -9.45
C GLU A 64 -5.64 -24.10 -9.67
N GLY A 65 -6.81 -23.60 -9.24
CA GLY A 65 -7.19 -22.20 -9.39
C GLY A 65 -7.52 -21.78 -10.84
N THR A 66 -7.56 -22.71 -11.78
CA THR A 66 -7.77 -22.41 -13.21
C THR A 66 -9.23 -22.21 -13.59
N ARG A 67 -10.16 -22.62 -12.73
CA ARG A 67 -11.60 -22.53 -12.98
C ARG A 67 -12.30 -21.75 -11.88
N SER A 68 -12.74 -20.55 -12.21
CA SER A 68 -13.45 -19.66 -11.29
C SER A 68 -14.98 -19.73 -11.51
N ASP A 69 -15.74 -19.61 -10.40
CA ASP A 69 -17.19 -19.51 -10.47
C ASP A 69 -17.63 -18.04 -10.54
N TYR A 70 -18.09 -17.64 -11.71
CA TYR A 70 -18.60 -16.29 -11.98
C TYR A 70 -20.12 -16.13 -11.72
N THR A 71 -20.82 -17.22 -11.47
CA THR A 71 -22.29 -17.26 -11.40
C THR A 71 -22.84 -17.24 -9.98
N SER A 72 -22.06 -17.74 -9.03
CA SER A 72 -22.45 -17.79 -7.62
C SER A 72 -22.25 -16.48 -6.88
N THR A 73 -22.79 -16.42 -5.68
CA THR A 73 -22.60 -15.27 -4.80
C THR A 73 -21.44 -15.55 -3.85
N LEU A 74 -20.41 -14.71 -3.95
CA LEU A 74 -19.31 -14.67 -3.00
C LEU A 74 -19.39 -13.37 -2.20
N THR A 75 -19.53 -13.48 -0.88
CA THR A 75 -19.43 -12.34 0.03
C THR A 75 -18.08 -12.39 0.72
N VAL A 76 -17.25 -11.41 0.46
CA VAL A 76 -15.92 -11.28 1.08
C VAL A 76 -16.10 -10.56 2.42
N ALA A 77 -15.75 -11.21 3.52
CA ALA A 77 -15.81 -10.63 4.85
C ALA A 77 -14.57 -9.79 5.12
N ARG A 78 -13.40 -10.29 4.78
CA ARG A 78 -12.12 -9.60 4.94
C ARG A 78 -11.07 -10.09 3.95
N VAL A 79 -10.10 -9.22 3.70
CA VAL A 79 -8.87 -9.58 2.97
C VAL A 79 -7.68 -9.34 3.89
N LYS A 80 -6.72 -10.27 3.86
CA LYS A 80 -5.46 -10.19 4.59
C LYS A 80 -4.32 -10.14 3.59
N PHE A 81 -3.40 -9.22 3.79
CA PHE A 81 -2.16 -9.13 3.03
C PHE A 81 -0.98 -9.43 3.94
N SER A 82 -0.11 -10.31 3.49
CA SER A 82 1.22 -10.44 4.05
C SER A 82 2.13 -9.43 3.37
N VAL A 83 2.65 -8.52 4.15
CA VAL A 83 3.51 -7.43 3.68
C VAL A 83 4.94 -7.80 4.06
N GLY A 84 5.81 -7.92 3.07
CA GLY A 84 7.23 -8.18 3.28
C GLY A 84 8.00 -6.90 3.60
N LEU A 85 9.30 -6.88 3.28
CA LEU A 85 10.18 -5.75 3.50
C LEU A 85 9.64 -4.48 2.84
N SER A 86 8.92 -3.69 3.61
CA SER A 86 8.17 -2.53 3.11
C SER A 86 8.26 -1.34 4.06
N GLY A 87 8.21 -0.17 3.47
CA GLY A 87 7.93 1.06 4.18
C GLY A 87 6.43 1.25 4.39
N VAL A 88 5.95 2.45 4.17
CA VAL A 88 4.54 2.80 4.34
C VAL A 88 3.72 2.27 3.16
N ILE A 89 2.70 1.46 3.45
CA ILE A 89 1.71 1.01 2.48
C ILE A 89 0.30 1.23 3.03
N GLY A 90 -0.58 1.76 2.21
CA GLY A 90 -1.98 1.99 2.52
C GLY A 90 -2.91 1.19 1.62
N PHE A 91 -4.15 1.06 2.05
CA PHE A 91 -5.19 0.39 1.28
C PHE A 91 -6.42 1.30 1.15
N LYS A 92 -7.04 1.26 -0.03
CA LYS A 92 -8.24 2.04 -0.35
C LYS A 92 -9.33 1.11 -0.86
N LEU A 93 -10.54 1.35 -0.44
CA LEU A 93 -11.72 0.58 -0.82
C LEU A 93 -12.72 1.50 -1.54
N GLN A 94 -13.12 1.13 -2.74
CA GLN A 94 -14.25 1.74 -3.43
C GLN A 94 -15.44 0.80 -3.39
N LYS A 95 -16.58 1.29 -2.94
CA LYS A 95 -17.85 0.55 -2.98
C LYS A 95 -18.58 0.84 -4.28
N LYS A 96 -19.29 -0.14 -4.78
CA LYS A 96 -20.12 0.02 -5.98
C LYS A 96 -21.12 1.16 -5.80
N GLY A 97 -21.12 2.08 -6.77
CA GLY A 97 -21.95 3.29 -6.73
C GLY A 97 -21.26 4.50 -6.10
N SER A 98 -20.07 4.35 -5.52
CA SER A 98 -19.21 5.46 -5.16
C SER A 98 -18.21 5.75 -6.29
N THR A 99 -17.92 7.02 -6.49
CA THR A 99 -16.83 7.48 -7.38
C THR A 99 -15.50 7.52 -6.67
N ASP A 100 -15.53 7.59 -5.33
CA ASP A 100 -14.36 7.84 -4.52
C ASP A 100 -13.87 6.57 -3.81
N PHE A 101 -12.57 6.52 -3.59
CA PHE A 101 -11.93 5.50 -2.77
C PHE A 101 -11.79 5.99 -1.34
N ASP A 102 -12.31 5.22 -0.40
CA ASP A 102 -12.16 5.46 1.03
C ASP A 102 -10.87 4.80 1.55
N ASP A 103 -10.11 5.49 2.38
CA ASP A 103 -8.99 4.90 3.11
C ASP A 103 -9.54 3.93 4.15
N VAL A 104 -9.21 2.65 4.04
CA VAL A 104 -9.87 1.61 4.84
C VAL A 104 -9.02 1.13 5.99
N ILE A 105 -7.72 1.32 5.92
CA ILE A 105 -6.81 0.95 6.99
C ILE A 105 -5.57 1.75 7.00
N ALA A 106 -5.22 1.90 8.28
CA ALA A 106 -3.93 2.26 8.75
C ALA A 106 -2.81 1.52 8.00
N MET A 107 -1.94 2.30 7.51
CA MET A 107 -0.70 1.94 6.91
C MET A 107 0.05 0.92 7.75
N VAL A 108 0.61 -0.07 7.10
CA VAL A 108 1.72 -0.80 7.67
C VAL A 108 2.90 0.17 7.71
N ILE A 109 3.32 0.53 8.89
CA ILE A 109 4.42 1.48 9.11
C ILE A 109 5.65 0.67 9.52
N ALA A 110 6.81 1.01 8.96
CA ALA A 110 8.08 0.53 9.48
C ALA A 110 8.19 0.90 10.98
N ASN A 111 8.49 -0.08 11.83
CA ASN A 111 8.40 0.08 13.27
C ASN A 111 9.24 1.25 13.84
N ASP A 112 10.33 1.60 13.19
CA ASP A 112 11.27 2.62 13.64
C ASP A 112 11.22 3.92 12.83
N TYR A 113 10.21 4.06 11.97
CA TYR A 113 10.02 5.27 11.17
C TYR A 113 9.77 6.51 12.05
N VAL A 114 9.03 6.34 13.13
CA VAL A 114 8.73 7.40 14.09
C VAL A 114 9.92 7.67 15.03
N ALA A 115 10.71 6.65 15.30
CA ALA A 115 11.89 6.73 16.17
C ALA A 115 13.17 7.22 15.45
N ASN A 116 13.05 7.64 14.20
CA ASN A 116 14.16 8.10 13.36
C ASN A 116 15.21 7.01 13.03
N ASP A 117 14.87 5.77 13.27
CA ASP A 117 15.64 4.61 12.85
C ASP A 117 14.81 3.85 11.80
N VAL A 118 15.28 3.84 10.56
CA VAL A 118 14.51 3.23 9.47
C VAL A 118 14.84 1.75 9.41
N ALA A 119 14.14 0.99 10.23
CA ALA A 119 14.03 -0.44 10.03
C ALA A 119 12.75 -0.71 9.22
N LEU A 120 12.91 -1.23 8.02
CA LEU A 120 11.78 -1.71 7.24
C LEU A 120 11.17 -2.92 7.96
N SER A 121 9.85 -2.98 8.04
CA SER A 121 9.16 -4.13 8.61
C SER A 121 9.48 -5.38 7.78
N ASN A 122 10.03 -6.39 8.40
CA ASN A 122 10.36 -7.65 7.73
C ASN A 122 9.11 -8.44 7.36
N GLU A 123 8.14 -8.47 8.26
CA GLU A 123 6.84 -9.11 8.03
C GLU A 123 5.76 -8.43 8.85
N SER A 124 4.66 -8.14 8.21
CA SER A 124 3.44 -7.70 8.88
C SER A 124 2.20 -8.15 8.11
N VAL A 125 1.08 -8.22 8.81
CA VAL A 125 -0.20 -8.61 8.22
C VAL A 125 -1.16 -7.44 8.30
N ALA A 126 -1.59 -6.95 7.14
CA ALA A 126 -2.68 -6.00 7.04
C ALA A 126 -4.00 -6.73 6.87
N GLN A 127 -4.98 -6.45 7.72
CA GLN A 127 -6.30 -7.06 7.64
C GLN A 127 -7.35 -6.00 7.33
N ILE A 128 -8.05 -6.15 6.22
CA ILE A 128 -9.01 -5.20 5.68
C ILE A 128 -10.41 -5.78 5.79
N PRO A 129 -11.29 -5.24 6.64
CA PRO A 129 -12.69 -5.62 6.68
C PRO A 129 -13.41 -5.08 5.44
N ILE A 130 -14.17 -5.93 4.75
CA ILE A 130 -14.87 -5.57 3.52
C ILE A 130 -16.38 -5.74 3.68
N HIS A 131 -16.84 -6.93 4.06
CA HIS A 131 -18.25 -7.29 4.24
C HIS A 131 -19.14 -6.93 3.03
N GLN A 132 -18.64 -7.19 1.82
CA GLN A 132 -19.32 -6.89 0.57
C GLN A 132 -19.32 -8.09 -0.37
N LYS A 133 -20.30 -8.11 -1.28
CA LYS A 133 -20.25 -9.03 -2.42
C LYS A 133 -19.02 -8.71 -3.26
N ASN A 134 -18.35 -9.75 -3.77
CA ASN A 134 -17.11 -9.64 -4.56
C ASN A 134 -17.18 -8.66 -5.75
N THR A 135 -18.35 -8.49 -6.35
CA THR A 135 -18.58 -7.56 -7.48
C THR A 135 -18.96 -6.14 -7.05
N ASN A 136 -19.04 -5.87 -5.74
CA ASN A 136 -19.53 -4.60 -5.21
C ASN A 136 -18.42 -3.76 -4.56
N PHE A 137 -17.19 -4.15 -4.72
CA PHE A 137 -16.06 -3.36 -4.25
C PHE A 137 -14.84 -3.52 -5.17
N THR A 138 -14.00 -2.53 -5.13
CA THR A 138 -12.65 -2.54 -5.70
C THR A 138 -11.67 -2.19 -4.60
N LEU A 139 -10.59 -2.94 -4.48
CA LEU A 139 -9.55 -2.74 -3.48
C LEU A 139 -8.27 -2.31 -4.17
N LYS A 140 -7.63 -1.26 -3.63
CA LYS A 140 -6.33 -0.77 -4.07
C LYS A 140 -5.31 -0.83 -2.96
N ALA A 141 -4.07 -1.13 -3.33
CA ALA A 141 -2.89 -0.91 -2.49
C ALA A 141 -2.11 0.28 -3.05
N PHE A 142 -1.69 1.18 -2.18
CA PHE A 142 -0.98 2.38 -2.61
C PHE A 142 0.15 2.76 -1.66
N SER A 143 1.15 3.42 -2.21
CA SER A 143 2.20 4.10 -1.44
C SER A 143 2.75 5.27 -2.26
N ASP A 144 3.07 6.34 -1.60
CA ASP A 144 3.75 7.50 -2.18
C ASP A 144 5.06 7.82 -1.47
N SER A 145 5.57 6.86 -0.71
CA SER A 145 6.81 7.00 0.05
C SER A 145 8.04 6.60 -0.78
N PRO A 146 9.24 7.08 -0.44
CA PRO A 146 10.47 6.70 -1.13
C PRO A 146 10.97 5.29 -0.76
N PHE A 147 10.25 4.57 0.11
CA PHE A 147 10.61 3.24 0.57
C PHE A 147 10.05 2.14 -0.33
N PRO A 148 10.70 0.97 -0.38
CA PRO A 148 10.19 -0.17 -1.13
C PRO A 148 8.83 -0.62 -0.60
N VAL A 149 8.03 -1.21 -1.48
CA VAL A 149 6.74 -1.83 -1.17
C VAL A 149 6.76 -3.27 -1.66
N SER A 150 6.44 -4.21 -0.78
CA SER A 150 6.39 -5.63 -1.10
C SER A 150 5.12 -6.26 -0.52
N LEU A 151 4.25 -6.75 -1.40
CA LEU A 151 3.11 -7.60 -1.06
C LEU A 151 3.48 -9.04 -1.36
N SER A 152 3.62 -9.88 -0.33
CA SER A 152 4.07 -11.26 -0.46
C SER A 152 2.94 -12.22 -0.79
N SER A 153 1.78 -12.02 -0.17
CA SER A 153 0.61 -12.86 -0.40
C SER A 153 -0.69 -12.13 -0.05
N MET A 154 -1.77 -12.64 -0.62
CA MET A 154 -3.13 -12.20 -0.31
C MET A 154 -3.96 -13.43 0.07
N MET A 155 -4.72 -13.31 1.15
CA MET A 155 -5.71 -14.29 1.58
C MET A 155 -7.05 -13.57 1.80
N TRP A 156 -8.15 -14.20 1.46
CA TRP A 156 -9.48 -13.69 1.75
C TRP A 156 -10.30 -14.69 2.54
N GLU A 157 -11.22 -14.18 3.33
CA GLU A 157 -12.19 -14.94 4.10
C GLU A 157 -13.60 -14.45 3.76
N GLY A 158 -14.54 -15.36 3.61
CA GLY A 158 -15.89 -14.99 3.23
C GLY A 158 -16.84 -16.16 3.13
N TYR A 159 -18.02 -15.88 2.58
CA TYR A 159 -19.10 -16.84 2.44
C TYR A 159 -19.39 -17.07 0.96
N TYR A 160 -19.31 -18.33 0.56
CA TYR A 160 -19.62 -18.76 -0.79
C TYR A 160 -21.00 -19.42 -0.81
N SER A 161 -21.87 -18.96 -1.71
CA SER A 161 -23.20 -19.52 -1.94
C SER A 161 -23.31 -19.96 -3.40
N PRO A 162 -23.21 -21.26 -3.68
CA PRO A 162 -23.32 -21.79 -5.03
C PRO A 162 -24.72 -21.56 -5.59
N ARG A 163 -24.80 -21.31 -6.88
CA ARG A 163 -26.08 -21.14 -7.57
C ARG A 163 -26.60 -22.53 -7.97
N PHE A 164 -27.68 -22.96 -7.35
CA PHE A 164 -28.37 -24.18 -7.76
C PHE A 164 -29.31 -23.87 -8.93
N TYR A 165 -29.04 -24.49 -10.07
CA TYR A 165 -30.01 -24.53 -11.15
C TYR A 165 -30.90 -25.76 -10.90
N ARG A 166 -32.19 -25.57 -10.61
CA ARG A 166 -33.16 -26.64 -10.85
C ARG A 166 -33.27 -26.81 -12.37
N ARG A 167 -32.81 -27.95 -12.87
CA ARG A 167 -33.23 -28.42 -14.19
C ARG A 167 -34.71 -28.79 -14.05
N ALA A 168 -35.57 -28.07 -14.77
CA ALA A 168 -36.96 -28.46 -14.99
C ALA A 168 -37.00 -29.64 -15.96
#